data_7e0af0e533b02e3c48d5277ffa204ea5
#
_entry.id   7e0af0e533b02e3c48d5277ffa204ea5
#
_cell.length_a   1.000
_cell.length_b   1.000
_cell.length_c   1.000
_cell.angle_alpha   90.00
_cell.angle_beta   90.00
_cell.angle_gamma   90.00
#
_symmetry.space_group_name_H-M   'P 1'
#
loop_
_entity.id
_entity.type
_entity.pdbx_description
1 polymer ?
#
loop_
_entity_poly.entity_id
_entity_poly.type
_entity_poly.pdbx_seq_one_letter_code
_entity_poly.pdbx_strand_id
1 'polypeptide(L)'
;MPKGYFLSAHRSPANPEKRNAYLALAAPAIEKYKGKMLASTNIVDAHENGVAEQTVLLEYESLEKVKSFYYSDEYQSALKALDGGADRDIRIFEGKE
;
A
#
# COMPACT_ATOMS: atom_id res chain seq x y z
N MET A 1 -18.40 12.71 -3.17
CA MET A 1 -16.95 12.86 -2.89
C MET A 1 -16.20 11.70 -3.51
N PRO A 2 -15.16 11.97 -4.31
CA PRO A 2 -14.38 10.86 -4.86
C PRO A 2 -13.62 10.10 -3.78
N LYS A 3 -13.42 8.82 -4.01
CA LYS A 3 -12.62 7.97 -3.14
C LYS A 3 -11.14 8.29 -3.27
N GLY A 4 -10.35 7.90 -2.29
CA GLY A 4 -8.90 7.96 -2.35
C GLY A 4 -8.33 6.56 -2.45
N TYR A 5 -7.21 6.42 -3.13
CA TYR A 5 -6.59 5.12 -3.36
C TYR A 5 -5.12 5.12 -3.00
N PHE A 6 -4.68 3.97 -2.52
CA PHE A 6 -3.27 3.68 -2.25
C PHE A 6 -2.91 2.48 -3.10
N LEU A 7 -2.01 2.68 -4.06
CA LEU A 7 -1.51 1.61 -4.91
C LEU A 7 -0.07 1.30 -4.53
N SER A 8 0.21 0.04 -4.28
CA SER A 8 1.56 -0.44 -4.01
C SER A 8 1.91 -1.49 -5.08
N ALA A 9 2.85 -1.15 -5.95
CA ALA A 9 3.34 -2.06 -6.98
C ALA A 9 4.80 -2.39 -6.67
N HIS A 10 5.08 -3.66 -6.39
CA HIS A 10 6.44 -4.09 -6.08
C HIS A 10 7.30 -4.15 -7.33
N ARG A 11 8.55 -3.75 -7.21
CA ARG A 11 9.54 -3.83 -8.30
C ARG A 11 10.34 -5.13 -8.24
N SER A 12 10.36 -5.76 -7.07
CA SER A 12 11.06 -7.02 -6.84
C SER A 12 10.42 -7.72 -5.64
N PRO A 13 10.68 -9.03 -5.44
CA PRO A 13 10.17 -9.72 -4.26
C PRO A 13 10.66 -9.07 -2.97
N ALA A 14 9.78 -8.94 -2.00
CA ALA A 14 10.10 -8.34 -0.71
C ALA A 14 10.87 -9.34 0.18
N ASN A 15 11.66 -8.80 1.12
CA ASN A 15 12.26 -9.60 2.18
C ASN A 15 11.14 -10.15 3.07
N PRO A 16 11.00 -11.50 3.23
CA PRO A 16 9.86 -12.06 3.95
C PRO A 16 9.78 -11.64 5.42
N GLU A 17 10.89 -11.60 6.13
CA GLU A 17 10.90 -11.24 7.55
C GLU A 17 10.49 -9.78 7.75
N LYS A 18 11.06 -8.88 6.96
CA LYS A 18 10.75 -7.45 7.04
C LYS A 18 9.32 -7.18 6.60
N ARG A 19 8.86 -7.88 5.57
CA ARG A 19 7.48 -7.77 5.12
C ARG A 19 6.50 -8.20 6.19
N ASN A 20 6.78 -9.31 6.89
CA ASN A 20 5.92 -9.77 7.98
C ASN A 20 5.88 -8.77 9.13
N ALA A 21 7.02 -8.19 9.51
CA ALA A 21 7.08 -7.15 10.54
C ALA A 21 6.29 -5.90 10.11
N TYR A 22 6.41 -5.52 8.84
CA TYR A 22 5.65 -4.41 8.28
C TYR A 22 4.14 -4.69 8.34
N LEU A 23 3.70 -5.87 7.91
CA LEU A 23 2.27 -6.21 7.87
C LEU A 23 1.65 -6.23 9.26
N ALA A 24 2.40 -6.66 10.28
CA ALA A 24 1.90 -6.67 11.65
C ALA A 24 1.55 -5.27 12.15
N LEU A 25 2.21 -4.23 11.65
CA LEU A 25 1.95 -2.85 12.01
C LEU A 25 1.04 -2.14 11.00
N ALA A 26 1.15 -2.50 9.73
CA ALA A 26 0.35 -1.86 8.68
C ALA A 26 -1.13 -2.25 8.76
N ALA A 27 -1.43 -3.52 9.05
CA ALA A 27 -2.82 -3.99 9.10
C ALA A 27 -3.68 -3.22 10.10
N PRO A 28 -3.23 -3.00 11.37
CA PRO A 28 -4.00 -2.18 12.30
C PRO A 28 -4.15 -0.72 11.85
N ALA A 29 -3.12 -0.16 11.20
CA ALA A 29 -3.17 1.20 10.69
C ALA A 29 -4.20 1.33 9.56
N ILE A 30 -4.22 0.37 8.65
CA ILE A 30 -5.21 0.32 7.56
C ILE A 30 -6.63 0.29 8.16
N GLU A 31 -6.84 -0.58 9.15
CA GLU A 31 -8.14 -0.71 9.80
C GLU A 31 -8.56 0.56 10.52
N LYS A 32 -7.64 1.20 11.24
CA LYS A 32 -7.90 2.43 11.97
C LYS A 32 -8.41 3.54 11.04
N TYR A 33 -7.84 3.65 9.86
CA TYR A 33 -8.22 4.67 8.88
C TYR A 33 -9.27 4.18 7.89
N LYS A 34 -9.85 3.00 8.15
CA LYS A 34 -10.94 2.41 7.37
C LYS A 34 -10.59 2.16 5.90
N GLY A 35 -9.34 1.75 5.68
CA GLY A 35 -8.91 1.33 4.36
C GLY A 35 -9.55 0.00 4.00
N LYS A 36 -9.96 -0.13 2.75
CA LYS A 36 -10.55 -1.35 2.21
C LYS A 36 -9.61 -1.94 1.17
N MET A 37 -9.17 -3.17 1.39
CA MET A 37 -8.29 -3.84 0.43
C MET A 37 -9.13 -4.36 -0.73
N LEU A 38 -8.92 -3.79 -1.91
CA LEU A 38 -9.62 -4.20 -3.14
C LEU A 38 -8.86 -5.26 -3.90
N ALA A 39 -7.53 -5.26 -3.80
CA ALA A 39 -6.69 -6.24 -4.47
C ALA A 39 -5.39 -6.42 -3.69
N SER A 40 -4.91 -7.64 -3.65
CA SER A 40 -3.59 -7.99 -3.12
C SER A 40 -3.21 -9.29 -3.81
N THR A 41 -2.38 -9.22 -4.85
CA THR A 41 -2.15 -10.36 -5.73
C THR A 41 -0.82 -10.26 -6.44
N ASN A 42 -0.26 -11.40 -6.82
CA ASN A 42 0.87 -11.47 -7.73
C ASN A 42 0.46 -11.97 -9.13
N ILE A 43 -0.85 -12.12 -9.35
CA ILE A 43 -1.37 -12.47 -10.67
C ILE A 43 -1.53 -11.17 -11.45
N VAL A 44 -0.46 -10.77 -12.13
CA VAL A 44 -0.36 -9.47 -12.79
C VAL A 44 0.12 -9.68 -14.22
N ASP A 45 -0.58 -9.06 -15.16
CA ASP A 45 -0.16 -9.00 -16.56
C ASP A 45 0.44 -7.60 -16.78
N ALA A 46 1.76 -7.51 -16.71
CA ALA A 46 2.46 -6.24 -16.77
C ALA A 46 2.90 -5.90 -18.19
N HIS A 47 2.82 -4.63 -18.52
CA HIS A 47 3.19 -4.11 -19.85
C HIS A 47 4.09 -2.90 -19.71
N GLU A 48 4.86 -2.63 -20.76
CA GLU A 48 5.76 -1.48 -20.86
C GLU A 48 6.74 -1.45 -19.66
N ASN A 49 6.66 -0.44 -18.80
CA ASN A 49 7.55 -0.34 -17.63
C ASN A 49 7.01 -1.01 -16.38
N GLY A 50 5.86 -1.68 -16.50
CA GLY A 50 5.28 -2.40 -15.38
C GLY A 50 6.08 -3.66 -15.07
N VAL A 51 6.05 -4.08 -13.81
CA VAL A 51 6.70 -5.31 -13.35
C VAL A 51 5.63 -6.26 -12.82
N ALA A 52 5.66 -7.52 -13.28
CA ALA A 52 4.69 -8.54 -12.87
C ALA A 52 5.07 -9.07 -11.48
N GLU A 53 4.78 -8.31 -10.46
CA GLU A 53 5.09 -8.62 -9.07
C GLU A 53 3.92 -8.24 -8.19
N GLN A 54 3.99 -8.51 -6.89
CA GLN A 54 2.91 -8.24 -5.93
C GLN A 54 2.35 -6.82 -6.11
N THR A 55 1.04 -6.72 -6.23
CA THR A 55 0.34 -5.44 -6.40
C THR A 55 -0.81 -5.38 -5.40
N VAL A 56 -0.92 -4.26 -4.69
CA VAL A 56 -1.93 -4.04 -3.66
C VAL A 56 -2.69 -2.76 -3.97
N LEU A 57 -4.01 -2.81 -3.85
CA LEU A 57 -4.86 -1.63 -4.01
C LEU A 57 -5.75 -1.50 -2.79
N LEU A 58 -5.65 -0.35 -2.12
CA LEU A 58 -6.50 0.01 -0.99
C LEU A 58 -7.39 1.19 -1.38
N GLU A 59 -8.63 1.16 -0.92
CA GLU A 59 -9.59 2.26 -1.11
C GLU A 59 -9.89 2.90 0.23
N TYR A 60 -9.88 4.23 0.25
CA TYR A 60 -10.26 5.02 1.43
C TYR A 60 -11.40 5.96 1.06
N GLU A 61 -12.07 6.50 2.07
CA GLU A 61 -13.22 7.38 1.89
C GLU A 61 -12.92 8.59 1.01
N SER A 62 -11.69 9.12 1.08
CA SER A 62 -11.28 10.30 0.33
C SER A 62 -9.76 10.33 0.18
N LEU A 63 -9.26 11.20 -0.70
CA LEU A 63 -7.83 11.45 -0.84
C LEU A 63 -7.21 11.94 0.48
N GLU A 64 -7.92 12.81 1.19
CA GLU A 64 -7.49 13.32 2.50
C GLU A 64 -7.27 12.16 3.48
N LYS A 65 -8.18 11.20 3.47
CA LYS A 65 -8.12 10.05 4.37
C LYS A 65 -6.92 9.15 4.09
N VAL A 66 -6.65 8.88 2.82
CA VAL A 66 -5.48 8.04 2.48
C VAL A 66 -4.18 8.76 2.80
N LYS A 67 -4.11 10.08 2.63
CA LYS A 67 -2.94 10.86 3.06
C LYS A 67 -2.77 10.82 4.57
N SER A 68 -3.85 10.97 5.33
CA SER A 68 -3.81 10.87 6.79
C SER A 68 -3.29 9.51 7.24
N PHE A 69 -3.70 8.45 6.57
CA PHE A 69 -3.19 7.11 6.80
C PHE A 69 -1.69 7.03 6.53
N TYR A 70 -1.26 7.47 5.35
CA TYR A 70 0.15 7.33 4.94
C TYR A 70 1.09 8.07 5.89
N TYR A 71 0.72 9.28 6.28
CA TYR A 71 1.57 10.12 7.14
C TYR A 71 1.34 9.89 8.63
N SER A 72 0.46 8.95 9.01
CA SER A 72 0.22 8.63 10.41
C SER A 72 1.45 8.02 11.08
N ASP A 73 1.58 8.22 12.38
CA ASP A 73 2.66 7.60 13.16
C ASP A 73 2.61 6.08 13.04
N GLU A 74 1.40 5.52 13.04
CA GLU A 74 1.18 4.08 12.93
C GLU A 74 1.75 3.52 11.63
N TYR A 75 1.45 4.14 10.50
CA TYR A 75 1.96 3.65 9.22
C TYR A 75 3.45 3.93 9.05
N GLN A 76 3.93 5.08 9.54
CA GLN A 76 5.36 5.40 9.49
C GLN A 76 6.17 4.39 10.32
N SER A 77 5.60 3.91 11.44
CA SER A 77 6.23 2.83 12.23
C SER A 77 6.30 1.53 11.41
N ALA A 78 5.27 1.23 10.62
CA ALA A 78 5.27 0.07 9.74
C ALA A 78 6.37 0.18 8.68
N LEU A 79 6.57 1.37 8.10
CA LEU A 79 7.64 1.60 7.13
C LEU A 79 9.02 1.41 7.73
N LYS A 80 9.22 1.81 8.99
CA LYS A 80 10.47 1.56 9.69
C LYS A 80 10.73 0.07 9.88
N ALA A 81 9.69 -0.70 10.17
CA ALA A 81 9.81 -2.16 10.29
C ALA A 81 10.15 -2.81 8.95
N LEU A 82 9.65 -2.25 7.84
CA LEU A 82 9.99 -2.72 6.51
C LEU A 82 11.47 -2.50 6.18
N ASP A 83 12.03 -1.39 6.64
CA ASP A 83 13.47 -1.11 6.63
C ASP A 83 14.16 -1.47 5.30
N GLY A 84 13.65 -0.93 4.20
CA GLY A 84 14.20 -1.19 2.87
C GLY A 84 14.01 -2.62 2.37
N GLY A 85 13.20 -3.42 3.06
CA GLY A 85 12.94 -4.81 2.67
C GLY A 85 12.05 -4.99 1.46
N ALA A 86 11.55 -3.90 0.87
CA ALA A 86 10.76 -3.95 -0.35
C ALA A 86 11.08 -2.75 -1.22
N ASP A 87 11.12 -2.97 -2.54
CA ASP A 87 11.28 -1.92 -3.53
C ASP A 87 9.92 -1.76 -4.19
N ARG A 88 9.22 -0.67 -3.88
CA ARG A 88 7.83 -0.46 -4.27
C ARG A 88 7.63 0.88 -4.97
N ASP A 89 6.73 0.87 -5.94
CA ASP A 89 6.18 2.09 -6.53
C ASP A 89 4.87 2.36 -5.78
N ILE A 90 4.85 3.40 -4.96
CA ILE A 90 3.67 3.78 -4.17
C ILE A 90 3.01 4.98 -4.82
N ARG A 91 1.71 4.86 -5.06
CA ARG A 91 0.92 5.95 -5.62
C ARG A 91 -0.32 6.18 -4.78
N ILE A 92 -0.54 7.44 -4.42
CA ILE A 92 -1.73 7.88 -3.71
C ILE A 92 -2.44 8.85 -4.63
N PHE A 93 -3.70 8.56 -4.93
CA PHE A 93 -4.43 9.34 -5.94
C PHE A 93 -5.92 9.35 -5.65
N GLU A 94 -6.59 10.29 -6.30
CA GLU A 94 -8.03 10.48 -6.15
C GLU A 94 -8.77 9.73 -7.25
N GLY A 95 -9.90 9.12 -6.87
CA GLY A 95 -10.76 8.44 -7.82
C GLY A 95 -11.55 9.42 -8.68
N LYS A 96 -12.11 8.90 -9.74
CA LYS A 96 -13.00 9.66 -10.61
C LYS A 96 -14.41 9.65 -10.03
N GLU A 97 -15.02 10.81 -10.02
CA GLU A 97 -16.43 10.94 -9.62
C GLU A 97 -17.37 10.41 -10.70
#